data_6baa878471e28b507262e6f223557243
#
_entry.id   6baa878471e28b507262e6f223557243
#
_cell.length_a   1.000
_cell.length_b   1.000
_cell.length_c   1.000
_cell.angle_alpha   90.00
_cell.angle_beta   90.00
_cell.angle_gamma   90.00
#
_symmetry.space_group_name_H-M   'P 1'
#
loop_
_entity.id
_entity.type
_entity.pdbx_description
1 polymer ?
#
loop_
_entity_poly.entity_id
_entity_poly.type
_entity_poly.pdbx_seq_one_letter_code
_entity_poly.pdbx_strand_id
1 'polypeptide(L)'
;MHITRLSEGVDASTTLLETAMQRTLDVLGDYRRSMDELHVSRGLLVATSAVRDARNGRDFLARARDVVGVEARILDGQEEAALSYRGATLGLAPDSRSTLVVDIGGGSSELAMMFDGTLASFSMQLGCVRVTERALGSAVVDESHDEAARAMIAAELDRAFSLVPAFSSVTRNVRLVGLAGTVATLAQLDAGSATYQRELVHHRLLDRACVERWRKTLASESPQDRLRHPGMVKGREDVLTAGLYVLAAVMDRFGASELLTSEDDILDGIAQSLQA
;
A
#
# COMPACT_ATOMS: atom_id res chain seq x y z
N MET A 1 -7.67 -11.45 -2.74
CA MET A 1 -7.80 -10.03 -2.35
C MET A 1 -9.03 -9.43 -3.03
N HIS A 2 -9.81 -8.57 -2.33
CA HIS A 2 -10.97 -7.86 -2.86
C HIS A 2 -10.79 -6.36 -2.69
N ILE A 3 -11.08 -5.58 -3.75
CA ILE A 3 -11.01 -4.12 -3.72
C ILE A 3 -12.39 -3.58 -3.36
N THR A 4 -12.58 -3.16 -2.12
CA THR A 4 -13.88 -2.65 -1.61
C THR A 4 -13.97 -1.13 -1.62
N ARG A 5 -12.85 -0.43 -1.85
CA ARG A 5 -12.74 1.05 -1.82
C ARG A 5 -13.26 1.67 -0.52
N LEU A 6 -12.93 1.06 0.62
CA LEU A 6 -13.38 1.54 1.92
C LEU A 6 -12.91 2.97 2.22
N SER A 7 -11.76 3.39 1.66
CA SER A 7 -11.19 4.74 1.82
C SER A 7 -11.80 5.81 0.92
N GLU A 8 -12.73 5.44 0.00
CA GLU A 8 -13.34 6.38 -0.95
C GLU A 8 -14.03 7.55 -0.20
N GLY A 9 -13.63 8.80 -0.50
CA GLY A 9 -14.20 10.01 0.06
C GLY A 9 -13.91 10.27 1.55
N VAL A 10 -13.16 9.40 2.23
CA VAL A 10 -12.81 9.58 3.66
C VAL A 10 -11.98 10.82 3.87
N ASP A 11 -11.07 11.10 2.95
CA ASP A 11 -10.18 12.25 3.05
C ASP A 11 -10.94 13.58 3.10
N ALA A 12 -11.98 13.73 2.27
CA ALA A 12 -12.80 14.94 2.20
C ALA A 12 -13.88 15.01 3.31
N SER A 13 -14.51 13.87 3.65
CA SER A 13 -15.67 13.81 4.53
C SER A 13 -15.35 13.45 5.97
N THR A 14 -14.17 12.85 6.22
CA THR A 14 -13.80 12.19 7.49
C THR A 14 -14.82 11.12 7.92
N THR A 15 -15.48 10.48 6.95
CA THR A 15 -16.55 9.52 7.21
C THR A 15 -16.49 8.40 6.17
N LEU A 16 -16.58 7.15 6.63
CA LEU A 16 -16.74 6.00 5.73
C LEU A 16 -18.15 6.04 5.13
N LEU A 17 -18.24 5.89 3.82
CA LEU A 17 -19.51 5.80 3.10
C LEU A 17 -20.22 4.49 3.45
N GLU A 18 -21.54 4.53 3.74
CA GLU A 18 -22.32 3.34 4.08
C GLU A 18 -22.24 2.27 2.97
N THR A 19 -22.25 2.68 1.71
CA THR A 19 -22.10 1.77 0.56
C THR A 19 -20.74 1.06 0.53
N ALA A 20 -19.65 1.75 0.90
CA ALA A 20 -18.32 1.18 0.98
C ALA A 20 -18.16 0.26 2.20
N MET A 21 -18.77 0.65 3.34
CA MET A 21 -18.86 -0.21 4.51
C MET A 21 -19.59 -1.51 4.19
N GLN A 22 -20.76 -1.44 3.54
CA GLN A 22 -21.54 -2.63 3.22
C GLN A 22 -20.77 -3.56 2.26
N ARG A 23 -20.17 -3.03 1.17
CA ARG A 23 -19.32 -3.83 0.29
C ARG A 23 -18.21 -4.56 1.05
N THR A 24 -17.63 -3.90 2.05
CA THR A 24 -16.56 -4.51 2.85
C THR A 24 -17.09 -5.57 3.79
N LEU A 25 -18.24 -5.33 4.45
CA LEU A 25 -18.88 -6.31 5.32
C LEU A 25 -19.30 -7.56 4.56
N ASP A 26 -19.79 -7.42 3.31
CA ASP A 26 -20.15 -8.56 2.47
C ASP A 26 -18.94 -9.45 2.18
N VAL A 27 -17.78 -8.84 1.83
CA VAL A 27 -16.52 -9.57 1.63
C VAL A 27 -16.02 -10.21 2.94
N LEU A 28 -16.17 -9.54 4.07
CA LEU A 28 -15.81 -10.11 5.37
C LEU A 28 -16.69 -11.32 5.72
N GLY A 29 -17.97 -11.32 5.32
CA GLY A 29 -18.85 -12.48 5.41
C GLY A 29 -18.36 -13.66 4.58
N ASP A 30 -17.83 -13.41 3.38
CA ASP A 30 -17.20 -14.45 2.56
C ASP A 30 -15.96 -15.03 3.24
N TYR A 31 -15.11 -14.17 3.82
CA TYR A 31 -13.95 -14.63 4.59
C TYR A 31 -14.34 -15.44 5.82
N ARG A 32 -15.42 -15.04 6.54
CA ARG A 32 -15.93 -15.86 7.67
C ARG A 32 -16.30 -17.28 7.21
N ARG A 33 -17.01 -17.40 6.09
CA ARG A 33 -17.35 -18.74 5.54
C ARG A 33 -16.11 -19.56 5.22
N SER A 34 -15.12 -18.95 4.55
CA SER A 34 -13.85 -19.62 4.27
C SER A 34 -13.09 -20.04 5.53
N MET A 35 -13.11 -19.21 6.58
CA MET A 35 -12.51 -19.54 7.87
C MET A 35 -13.20 -20.74 8.53
N ASP A 36 -14.53 -20.83 8.43
CA ASP A 36 -15.31 -21.96 8.96
C ASP A 36 -14.99 -23.26 8.21
N GLU A 37 -14.95 -23.20 6.86
CA GLU A 37 -14.61 -24.34 6.00
C GLU A 37 -13.18 -24.86 6.26
N LEU A 38 -12.23 -23.95 6.52
CA LEU A 38 -10.85 -24.29 6.81
C LEU A 38 -10.57 -24.58 8.30
N HIS A 39 -11.60 -24.54 9.14
CA HIS A 39 -11.52 -24.76 10.59
C HIS A 39 -10.48 -23.86 11.27
N VAL A 40 -10.43 -22.58 10.88
CA VAL A 40 -9.50 -21.59 11.43
C VAL A 40 -9.80 -21.37 12.91
N SER A 41 -8.82 -21.64 13.78
CA SER A 41 -8.96 -21.54 15.23
C SER A 41 -8.56 -20.18 15.80
N ARG A 42 -7.77 -19.40 15.09
CA ARG A 42 -7.33 -18.06 15.49
C ARG A 42 -7.45 -17.10 14.32
N GLY A 43 -7.86 -15.87 14.58
CA GLY A 43 -7.93 -14.81 13.58
C GLY A 43 -7.83 -13.44 14.24
N LEU A 44 -7.36 -12.48 13.48
CA LEU A 44 -7.31 -11.07 13.88
C LEU A 44 -7.80 -10.23 12.71
N LEU A 45 -8.78 -9.40 12.96
CA LEU A 45 -9.23 -8.38 12.02
C LEU A 45 -8.50 -7.07 12.34
N VAL A 46 -7.78 -6.53 11.37
CA VAL A 46 -7.15 -5.22 11.52
C VAL A 46 -7.73 -4.22 10.54
N ALA A 47 -7.80 -2.98 10.99
CA ALA A 47 -8.15 -1.84 10.17
C ALA A 47 -7.04 -0.79 10.26
N THR A 48 -6.82 -0.05 9.19
CA THR A 48 -5.72 0.89 9.06
C THR A 48 -6.22 2.31 8.77
N SER A 49 -5.48 3.12 8.03
CA SER A 49 -5.67 4.56 7.91
C SER A 49 -7.11 4.99 7.62
N ALA A 50 -7.82 4.36 6.68
CA ALA A 50 -9.17 4.76 6.30
C ALA A 50 -10.16 4.68 7.48
N VAL A 51 -10.09 3.60 8.27
CA VAL A 51 -10.94 3.41 9.46
C VAL A 51 -10.45 4.27 10.62
N ARG A 52 -9.15 4.41 10.77
CA ARG A 52 -8.53 5.26 11.80
C ARG A 52 -8.91 6.74 11.65
N ASP A 53 -8.94 7.24 10.41
CA ASP A 53 -9.20 8.64 10.09
C ASP A 53 -10.70 8.98 10.07
N ALA A 54 -11.58 7.97 10.02
CA ALA A 54 -13.02 8.17 9.92
C ALA A 54 -13.70 8.29 11.29
N ARG A 55 -14.62 9.26 11.43
CA ARG A 55 -15.41 9.47 12.66
C ARG A 55 -16.29 8.26 13.02
N ASN A 56 -16.81 7.56 12.03
CA ASN A 56 -17.61 6.33 12.18
C ASN A 56 -16.77 5.04 12.05
N GLY A 57 -15.45 5.15 12.09
CA GLY A 57 -14.54 4.00 11.93
C GLY A 57 -14.70 2.95 13.02
N ARG A 58 -14.93 3.38 14.29
CA ARG A 58 -15.15 2.46 15.41
C ARG A 58 -16.47 1.69 15.28
N ASP A 59 -17.53 2.35 14.79
CA ASP A 59 -18.82 1.71 14.55
C ASP A 59 -18.71 0.68 13.42
N PHE A 60 -18.02 1.03 12.34
CA PHE A 60 -17.71 0.08 11.29
C PHE A 60 -16.91 -1.13 11.81
N LEU A 61 -15.85 -0.89 12.60
CA LEU A 61 -15.02 -1.97 13.15
C LEU A 61 -15.84 -2.92 14.04
N ALA A 62 -16.77 -2.38 14.84
CA ALA A 62 -17.67 -3.20 15.65
C ALA A 62 -18.55 -4.10 14.77
N ARG A 63 -19.17 -3.56 13.72
CA ARG A 63 -19.95 -4.33 12.73
C ARG A 63 -19.09 -5.40 12.05
N ALA A 64 -17.88 -5.05 11.64
CA ALA A 64 -16.94 -5.96 10.99
C ALA A 64 -16.52 -7.11 11.91
N ARG A 65 -16.25 -6.82 13.19
CA ARG A 65 -15.96 -7.83 14.22
C ARG A 65 -17.15 -8.79 14.39
N ASP A 66 -18.36 -8.27 14.44
CA ASP A 66 -19.56 -9.09 14.64
C ASP A 66 -19.79 -10.02 13.43
N VAL A 67 -19.46 -9.59 12.20
CA VAL A 67 -19.52 -10.41 10.99
C VAL A 67 -18.47 -11.52 10.99
N VAL A 68 -17.20 -11.19 11.32
CA VAL A 68 -16.09 -12.16 11.22
C VAL A 68 -15.97 -13.03 12.47
N GLY A 69 -16.39 -12.54 13.63
CA GLY A 69 -16.36 -13.30 14.89
C GLY A 69 -14.95 -13.49 15.47
N VAL A 70 -14.02 -12.59 15.17
CA VAL A 70 -12.65 -12.60 15.73
C VAL A 70 -12.34 -11.26 16.39
N GLU A 71 -11.23 -11.21 17.13
CA GLU A 71 -10.71 -9.95 17.67
C GLU A 71 -10.51 -8.93 16.54
N ALA A 72 -10.87 -7.66 16.81
CA ALA A 72 -10.77 -6.59 15.83
C ALA A 72 -10.13 -5.35 16.45
N ARG A 73 -9.14 -4.75 15.78
CA ARG A 73 -8.49 -3.53 16.25
C ARG A 73 -8.07 -2.61 15.10
N ILE A 74 -7.95 -1.33 15.42
CA ILE A 74 -7.37 -0.34 14.51
C ILE A 74 -5.88 -0.26 14.85
N LEU A 75 -5.05 -0.43 13.83
CA LEU A 75 -3.60 -0.24 13.97
C LEU A 75 -3.25 1.24 13.91
N ASP A 76 -2.29 1.66 14.71
CA ASP A 76 -1.61 2.92 14.44
C ASP A 76 -0.58 2.76 13.30
N GLY A 77 -0.02 3.88 12.82
CA GLY A 77 0.90 3.83 11.68
C GLY A 77 2.23 3.14 11.97
N GLN A 78 2.66 3.09 13.23
CA GLN A 78 3.88 2.39 13.63
C GLN A 78 3.66 0.87 13.70
N GLU A 79 2.51 0.45 14.25
CA GLU A 79 2.11 -0.97 14.26
C GLU A 79 1.93 -1.50 12.84
N GLU A 80 1.26 -0.71 11.97
CA GLU A 80 1.04 -1.03 10.55
C GLU A 80 2.38 -1.23 9.84
N ALA A 81 3.31 -0.27 9.98
CA ALA A 81 4.66 -0.34 9.42
C ALA A 81 5.49 -1.53 9.96
N ALA A 82 5.36 -1.84 11.25
CA ALA A 82 6.08 -2.96 11.86
C ALA A 82 5.59 -4.32 11.35
N LEU A 83 4.29 -4.48 11.18
CA LEU A 83 3.70 -5.71 10.64
C LEU A 83 4.00 -5.87 9.16
N SER A 84 3.91 -4.80 8.37
CA SER A 84 4.29 -4.80 6.95
C SER A 84 5.78 -5.12 6.76
N TYR A 85 6.66 -4.54 7.60
CA TYR A 85 8.09 -4.85 7.58
C TYR A 85 8.35 -6.32 7.88
N ARG A 86 7.71 -6.86 8.93
CA ARG A 86 7.85 -8.26 9.32
C ARG A 86 7.41 -9.22 8.22
N GLY A 87 6.24 -8.98 7.62
CA GLY A 87 5.73 -9.79 6.52
C GLY A 87 6.65 -9.73 5.31
N ALA A 88 6.94 -8.53 4.82
CA ALA A 88 7.74 -8.31 3.62
C ALA A 88 9.19 -8.81 3.70
N THR A 89 9.74 -8.93 4.91
CA THR A 89 11.12 -9.42 5.12
C THR A 89 11.19 -10.91 5.45
N LEU A 90 10.04 -11.56 5.59
CA LEU A 90 9.98 -12.99 5.86
C LEU A 90 10.60 -13.77 4.68
N GLY A 91 11.60 -14.59 4.98
CA GLY A 91 12.25 -15.42 3.95
C GLY A 91 13.18 -14.66 2.99
N LEU A 92 13.40 -13.37 3.14
CA LEU A 92 14.38 -12.65 2.34
C LEU A 92 15.80 -13.12 2.66
N ALA A 93 16.58 -13.36 1.62
CA ALA A 93 18.01 -13.64 1.78
C ALA A 93 18.71 -12.42 2.43
N PRO A 94 19.74 -12.66 3.27
CA PRO A 94 20.57 -11.59 3.80
C PRO A 94 21.13 -10.68 2.70
N ASP A 95 21.21 -9.39 2.97
CA ASP A 95 21.79 -8.38 2.08
C ASP A 95 22.68 -7.46 2.91
N SER A 96 23.75 -6.96 2.30
CA SER A 96 24.64 -6.00 2.96
C SER A 96 24.05 -4.59 3.05
N ARG A 97 23.04 -4.31 2.24
CA ARG A 97 22.29 -3.05 2.27
C ARG A 97 21.21 -3.08 3.36
N SER A 98 20.85 -1.92 3.89
CA SER A 98 19.67 -1.81 4.74
C SER A 98 18.41 -2.11 3.95
N THR A 99 17.55 -3.00 4.46
CA THR A 99 16.26 -3.27 3.83
C THR A 99 15.26 -2.19 4.26
N LEU A 100 14.79 -1.41 3.28
CA LEU A 100 13.71 -0.45 3.42
C LEU A 100 12.44 -1.05 2.81
N VAL A 101 11.40 -1.17 3.61
CA VAL A 101 10.07 -1.59 3.14
C VAL A 101 9.22 -0.35 2.87
N VAL A 102 8.54 -0.33 1.73
CA VAL A 102 7.50 0.66 1.39
C VAL A 102 6.18 -0.05 1.12
N ASP A 103 5.18 0.28 1.92
CA ASP A 103 3.80 -0.18 1.78
C ASP A 103 2.94 0.97 1.26
N ILE A 104 2.45 0.89 0.02
CA ILE A 104 1.65 1.97 -0.59
C ILE A 104 0.18 1.56 -0.58
N GLY A 105 -0.50 1.93 0.50
CA GLY A 105 -1.93 1.72 0.69
C GLY A 105 -2.83 2.75 -0.02
N GLY A 106 -4.11 2.74 0.31
CA GLY A 106 -5.09 3.69 -0.23
C GLY A 106 -5.01 5.07 0.41
N GLY A 107 -4.97 5.14 1.75
CA GLY A 107 -4.98 6.38 2.53
C GLY A 107 -3.61 6.82 3.04
N SER A 108 -2.70 5.86 3.30
CA SER A 108 -1.35 6.11 3.80
C SER A 108 -0.31 5.30 3.03
N SER A 109 0.96 5.62 3.27
CA SER A 109 2.09 4.79 2.85
C SER A 109 3.09 4.72 3.98
N GLU A 110 3.51 3.51 4.32
CA GLU A 110 4.43 3.24 5.41
C GLU A 110 5.84 3.04 4.87
N LEU A 111 6.80 3.67 5.54
CA LEU A 111 8.24 3.42 5.39
C LEU A 111 8.74 2.74 6.66
N ALA A 112 9.44 1.62 6.51
CA ALA A 112 10.00 0.89 7.65
C ALA A 112 11.33 0.24 7.33
N MET A 113 12.31 0.36 8.24
CA MET A 113 13.60 -0.30 8.15
C MET A 113 14.19 -0.59 9.52
N MET A 114 15.01 -1.62 9.64
CA MET A 114 15.83 -1.81 10.83
C MET A 114 17.07 -0.91 10.75
N PHE A 115 17.30 -0.15 11.81
CA PHE A 115 18.48 0.69 11.96
C PHE A 115 19.01 0.55 13.39
N ASP A 116 20.26 0.12 13.55
CA ASP A 116 20.91 -0.12 14.84
C ASP A 116 20.06 -0.99 15.80
N GLY A 117 19.45 -2.04 15.28
CA GLY A 117 18.62 -2.98 16.04
C GLY A 117 17.23 -2.48 16.42
N THR A 118 16.86 -1.28 16.00
CA THR A 118 15.54 -0.67 16.24
C THR A 118 14.79 -0.45 14.94
N LEU A 119 13.47 -0.66 14.94
CA LEU A 119 12.64 -0.35 13.79
C LEU A 119 12.45 1.16 13.69
N ALA A 120 13.02 1.75 12.64
CA ALA A 120 12.75 3.12 12.22
C ALA A 120 11.59 3.10 11.22
N SER A 121 10.48 3.77 11.52
CA SER A 121 9.30 3.76 10.67
C SER A 121 8.57 5.11 10.66
N PHE A 122 7.86 5.36 9.59
CA PHE A 122 6.99 6.52 9.42
C PHE A 122 5.81 6.20 8.52
N SER A 123 4.60 6.56 8.96
CA SER A 123 3.39 6.49 8.14
C SER A 123 3.13 7.86 7.54
N MET A 124 3.31 7.95 6.22
CA MET A 124 3.03 9.15 5.44
C MET A 124 1.53 9.26 5.14
N GLN A 125 0.99 10.45 5.18
CA GLN A 125 -0.40 10.70 4.76
C GLN A 125 -0.52 10.77 3.22
N LEU A 126 0.06 9.77 2.57
CA LEU A 126 0.17 9.59 1.12
C LEU A 126 -0.25 8.17 0.75
N GLY A 127 -1.51 7.95 0.43
CA GLY A 127 -1.97 6.72 -0.20
C GLY A 127 -2.39 6.98 -1.65
N CYS A 128 -2.49 5.95 -2.46
CA CYS A 128 -2.85 6.11 -3.87
C CYS A 128 -4.23 6.77 -4.07
N VAL A 129 -5.21 6.47 -3.21
CA VAL A 129 -6.54 7.12 -3.24
C VAL A 129 -6.42 8.58 -2.81
N ARG A 130 -5.76 8.83 -1.68
CA ARG A 130 -5.62 10.18 -1.12
C ARG A 130 -4.89 11.14 -2.08
N VAL A 131 -3.80 10.71 -2.71
CA VAL A 131 -3.07 11.53 -3.68
C VAL A 131 -3.90 11.77 -4.94
N THR A 132 -4.67 10.76 -5.38
CA THR A 132 -5.61 10.92 -6.49
C THR A 132 -6.67 11.97 -6.16
N GLU A 133 -7.32 11.87 -5.00
CA GLU A 133 -8.42 12.76 -4.61
C GLU A 133 -7.94 14.21 -4.35
N ARG A 134 -6.75 14.39 -3.77
CA ARG A 134 -6.24 15.72 -3.39
C ARG A 134 -5.51 16.47 -4.48
N ALA A 135 -4.80 15.78 -5.33
CA ALA A 135 -3.82 16.42 -6.20
C ALA A 135 -3.87 15.96 -7.65
N LEU A 136 -3.86 14.65 -7.91
CA LEU A 136 -3.60 14.14 -9.26
C LEU A 136 -4.86 14.03 -10.11
N GLY A 137 -6.03 13.81 -9.50
CA GLY A 137 -7.24 13.42 -10.23
C GLY A 137 -7.12 12.01 -10.83
N SER A 138 -8.20 11.51 -11.41
CA SER A 138 -8.24 10.19 -12.05
C SER A 138 -8.12 10.25 -13.58
N ALA A 139 -8.27 11.43 -14.19
CA ALA A 139 -8.18 11.66 -15.64
C ALA A 139 -6.72 11.65 -16.15
N VAL A 140 -6.52 12.10 -17.38
CA VAL A 140 -5.20 12.42 -17.92
C VAL A 140 -4.59 13.54 -17.08
N VAL A 141 -3.32 13.33 -16.66
CA VAL A 141 -2.63 14.26 -15.77
C VAL A 141 -2.11 15.45 -16.57
N ASP A 142 -2.54 16.65 -16.24
CA ASP A 142 -1.96 17.88 -16.75
C ASP A 142 -0.81 18.40 -15.87
N GLU A 143 -0.15 19.47 -16.31
CA GLU A 143 1.00 20.06 -15.64
C GLU A 143 0.68 20.53 -14.20
N SER A 144 -0.49 21.13 -13.99
CA SER A 144 -0.90 21.63 -12.67
C SER A 144 -1.14 20.49 -11.67
N HIS A 145 -1.74 19.39 -12.12
CA HIS A 145 -1.93 18.19 -11.31
C HIS A 145 -0.61 17.47 -11.03
N ASP A 146 0.32 17.40 -12.01
CA ASP A 146 1.68 16.84 -11.81
C ASP A 146 2.44 17.63 -10.74
N GLU A 147 2.46 18.96 -10.83
CA GLU A 147 3.11 19.83 -9.86
C GLU A 147 2.51 19.70 -8.45
N ALA A 148 1.19 19.72 -8.34
CA ALA A 148 0.49 19.58 -7.06
C ALA A 148 0.79 18.24 -6.38
N ALA A 149 0.77 17.14 -7.15
CA ALA A 149 1.09 15.81 -6.62
C ALA A 149 2.54 15.72 -6.16
N ARG A 150 3.49 16.22 -6.96
CA ARG A 150 4.92 16.24 -6.60
C ARG A 150 5.17 17.06 -5.34
N ALA A 151 4.57 18.25 -5.24
CA ALA A 151 4.73 19.11 -4.07
C ALA A 151 4.19 18.45 -2.80
N MET A 152 3.00 17.85 -2.89
CA MET A 152 2.38 17.11 -1.76
C MET A 152 3.26 15.95 -1.30
N ILE A 153 3.79 15.16 -2.24
CA ILE A 153 4.61 14.00 -1.92
C ILE A 153 5.97 14.44 -1.34
N ALA A 154 6.58 15.46 -1.91
CA ALA A 154 7.85 16.00 -1.40
C ALA A 154 7.73 16.49 0.03
N ALA A 155 6.66 17.22 0.37
CA ALA A 155 6.43 17.73 1.72
C ALA A 155 6.31 16.61 2.77
N GLU A 156 5.60 15.51 2.46
CA GLU A 156 5.50 14.37 3.38
C GLU A 156 6.82 13.59 3.49
N LEU A 157 7.57 13.44 2.41
CA LEU A 157 8.91 12.84 2.48
C LEU A 157 9.87 13.70 3.30
N ASP A 158 9.84 15.03 3.16
CA ASP A 158 10.64 15.95 3.99
C ASP A 158 10.28 15.81 5.47
N ARG A 159 8.99 15.69 5.78
CA ARG A 159 8.52 15.42 7.13
C ARG A 159 9.02 14.08 7.66
N ALA A 160 8.94 13.00 6.86
CA ALA A 160 9.46 11.69 7.23
C ALA A 160 10.95 11.73 7.58
N PHE A 161 11.76 12.38 6.72
CA PHE A 161 13.20 12.50 6.94
C PHE A 161 13.57 13.41 8.11
N SER A 162 12.75 14.43 8.40
CA SER A 162 12.93 15.28 9.58
C SER A 162 12.62 14.54 10.88
N LEU A 163 11.56 13.73 10.90
CA LEU A 163 11.10 13.03 12.11
C LEU A 163 11.83 11.71 12.35
N VAL A 164 12.40 11.09 11.30
CA VAL A 164 13.14 9.82 11.37
C VAL A 164 14.54 10.01 10.76
N PRO A 165 15.51 10.55 11.51
CA PRO A 165 16.87 10.80 11.01
C PRO A 165 17.60 9.57 10.46
N ALA A 166 17.22 8.37 10.93
CA ALA A 166 17.74 7.10 10.42
C ALA A 166 17.58 6.96 8.90
N PHE A 167 16.52 7.52 8.31
CA PHE A 167 16.32 7.48 6.85
C PHE A 167 17.44 8.18 6.08
N SER A 168 17.96 9.29 6.61
CA SER A 168 19.07 10.01 5.99
C SER A 168 20.39 9.23 6.00
N SER A 169 20.57 8.35 7.00
CA SER A 169 21.80 7.59 7.19
C SER A 169 22.01 6.46 6.18
N VAL A 170 20.93 6.04 5.50
CA VAL A 170 20.95 4.87 4.59
C VAL A 170 20.75 5.24 3.11
N THR A 171 20.61 6.51 2.78
CA THR A 171 20.43 6.95 1.38
C THR A 171 21.55 6.38 0.48
N ARG A 172 21.13 5.87 -0.71
CA ARG A 172 21.99 5.19 -1.70
C ARG A 172 22.57 3.83 -1.27
N ASN A 173 22.19 3.31 -0.10
CA ASN A 173 22.60 1.99 0.36
C ASN A 173 21.40 1.20 0.91
N VAL A 174 20.30 1.18 0.14
CA VAL A 174 19.09 0.49 0.49
C VAL A 174 18.77 -0.63 -0.49
N ARG A 175 18.27 -1.76 0.04
CA ARG A 175 17.47 -2.72 -0.71
C ARG A 175 16.02 -2.32 -0.50
N LEU A 176 15.41 -1.70 -1.51
CA LEU A 176 14.01 -1.30 -1.44
C LEU A 176 13.10 -2.50 -1.71
N VAL A 177 12.21 -2.80 -0.79
CA VAL A 177 11.16 -3.82 -0.91
C VAL A 177 9.81 -3.11 -0.91
N GLY A 178 9.04 -3.31 -1.96
CA GLY A 178 7.72 -2.71 -2.08
C GLY A 178 6.62 -3.76 -2.02
N LEU A 179 5.51 -3.39 -1.39
CA LEU A 179 4.36 -4.27 -1.24
C LEU A 179 3.04 -3.53 -1.47
N ALA A 180 1.96 -4.24 -1.24
CA ALA A 180 0.59 -3.80 -1.47
C ALA A 180 0.23 -3.60 -2.95
N GLY A 181 -0.97 -3.13 -3.15
CA GLY A 181 -1.61 -3.21 -4.45
C GLY A 181 -1.03 -2.33 -5.53
N THR A 182 -0.35 -1.23 -5.20
CA THR A 182 0.36 -0.40 -6.18
C THR A 182 1.51 -1.18 -6.78
N VAL A 183 2.33 -1.79 -5.94
CA VAL A 183 3.54 -2.52 -6.34
C VAL A 183 3.17 -3.83 -7.07
N ALA A 184 2.21 -4.57 -6.53
CA ALA A 184 1.74 -5.81 -7.16
C ALA A 184 1.16 -5.57 -8.56
N THR A 185 0.36 -4.50 -8.72
CA THR A 185 -0.22 -4.16 -10.04
C THR A 185 0.86 -3.68 -11.02
N LEU A 186 1.83 -2.89 -10.56
CA LEU A 186 2.98 -2.50 -11.39
C LEU A 186 3.76 -3.73 -11.88
N ALA A 187 4.05 -4.68 -11.00
CA ALA A 187 4.76 -5.91 -11.35
C ALA A 187 3.98 -6.75 -12.38
N GLN A 188 2.66 -6.83 -12.24
CA GLN A 188 1.79 -7.54 -13.17
C GLN A 188 1.72 -6.84 -14.54
N LEU A 189 1.64 -5.50 -14.56
CA LEU A 189 1.71 -4.70 -15.79
C LEU A 189 3.04 -4.91 -16.51
N ASP A 190 4.16 -4.86 -15.79
CA ASP A 190 5.48 -5.05 -16.37
C ASP A 190 5.71 -6.49 -16.87
N ALA A 191 5.07 -7.46 -16.24
CA ALA A 191 5.04 -8.84 -16.70
C ALA A 191 4.15 -9.04 -17.95
N GLY A 192 3.27 -8.09 -18.27
CA GLY A 192 2.32 -8.18 -19.38
C GLY A 192 1.30 -9.32 -19.23
N SER A 193 1.03 -9.76 -17.99
CA SER A 193 0.15 -10.89 -17.73
C SER A 193 -1.26 -10.43 -17.42
N ALA A 194 -2.23 -10.86 -18.22
CA ALA A 194 -3.65 -10.58 -18.00
C ALA A 194 -4.23 -11.32 -16.78
N THR A 195 -3.61 -12.41 -16.37
CA THR A 195 -3.99 -13.20 -15.19
C THR A 195 -2.94 -13.05 -14.10
N TYR A 196 -3.40 -12.90 -12.87
CA TYR A 196 -2.50 -12.85 -11.73
C TYR A 196 -1.77 -14.18 -11.55
N GLN A 197 -0.45 -14.10 -11.43
CA GLN A 197 0.44 -15.22 -11.11
C GLN A 197 1.45 -14.73 -10.07
N ARG A 198 1.41 -15.31 -8.86
CA ARG A 198 2.30 -14.91 -7.77
C ARG A 198 3.78 -14.96 -8.19
N GLU A 199 4.17 -15.96 -8.95
CA GLU A 199 5.54 -16.20 -9.40
C GLU A 199 6.07 -15.10 -10.33
N LEU A 200 5.18 -14.37 -11.01
CA LEU A 200 5.54 -13.24 -11.87
C LEU A 200 5.61 -11.91 -11.10
N VAL A 201 5.03 -11.87 -9.89
CA VAL A 201 4.90 -10.65 -9.08
C VAL A 201 5.84 -10.70 -7.88
N HIS A 202 5.82 -11.79 -7.11
CA HIS A 202 6.61 -11.92 -5.89
C HIS A 202 8.11 -12.01 -6.18
N HIS A 203 8.90 -11.17 -5.53
CA HIS A 203 10.35 -11.06 -5.69
C HIS A 203 10.80 -10.69 -7.12
N ARG A 204 9.93 -10.06 -7.90
CA ARG A 204 10.32 -9.44 -9.16
C ARG A 204 11.16 -8.19 -8.90
N LEU A 205 12.27 -8.04 -9.62
CA LEU A 205 13.05 -6.82 -9.62
C LEU A 205 12.53 -5.88 -10.71
N LEU A 206 12.21 -4.65 -10.31
CA LEU A 206 11.79 -3.56 -11.18
C LEU A 206 12.78 -2.40 -11.03
N ASP A 207 13.38 -1.95 -12.11
CA ASP A 207 14.27 -0.81 -12.07
C ASP A 207 13.50 0.53 -12.02
N ARG A 208 14.22 1.59 -11.65
CA ARG A 208 13.65 2.95 -11.59
C ARG A 208 13.09 3.42 -12.94
N ALA A 209 13.70 2.96 -14.06
CA ALA A 209 13.25 3.30 -15.40
C ALA A 209 11.90 2.64 -15.73
N CYS A 210 11.66 1.41 -15.27
CA CYS A 210 10.38 0.73 -15.36
C CYS A 210 9.27 1.49 -14.63
N VAL A 211 9.53 1.90 -13.38
CA VAL A 211 8.57 2.70 -12.59
C VAL A 211 8.23 4.00 -13.30
N GLU A 212 9.24 4.71 -13.81
CA GLU A 212 9.04 5.98 -14.51
C GLU A 212 8.30 5.81 -15.85
N ARG A 213 8.60 4.76 -16.59
CA ARG A 213 7.90 4.44 -17.83
C ARG A 213 6.42 4.25 -17.59
N TRP A 214 6.03 3.40 -16.62
CA TRP A 214 4.65 3.14 -16.29
C TRP A 214 3.96 4.38 -15.71
N ARG A 215 4.63 5.15 -14.84
CA ARG A 215 4.11 6.41 -14.32
C ARG A 215 3.74 7.37 -15.46
N LYS A 216 4.64 7.59 -16.44
CA LYS A 216 4.40 8.46 -17.59
C LYS A 216 3.28 7.94 -18.50
N THR A 217 3.29 6.65 -18.81
CA THR A 217 2.27 6.03 -19.65
C THR A 217 0.89 6.23 -19.03
N LEU A 218 0.72 5.81 -17.77
CA LEU A 218 -0.59 5.90 -17.12
C LEU A 218 -1.02 7.35 -16.86
N ALA A 219 -0.08 8.28 -16.64
CA ALA A 219 -0.40 9.70 -16.49
C ALA A 219 -0.96 10.32 -17.77
N SER A 220 -0.54 9.84 -18.95
CA SER A 220 -1.02 10.33 -20.26
C SER A 220 -2.30 9.68 -20.75
N GLU A 221 -2.84 8.71 -20.03
CA GLU A 221 -4.00 7.91 -20.45
C GLU A 221 -5.24 8.17 -19.61
N SER A 222 -6.42 7.98 -20.23
CA SER A 222 -7.69 7.93 -19.51
C SER A 222 -7.81 6.63 -18.69
N PRO A 223 -8.67 6.57 -17.66
CA PRO A 223 -8.92 5.32 -16.93
C PRO A 223 -9.36 4.17 -17.83
N GLN A 224 -10.12 4.45 -18.89
CA GLN A 224 -10.56 3.46 -19.86
C GLN A 224 -9.41 2.91 -20.71
N ASP A 225 -8.43 3.77 -21.06
CA ASP A 225 -7.25 3.33 -21.79
C ASP A 225 -6.33 2.50 -20.90
N ARG A 226 -6.15 2.91 -19.64
CA ARG A 226 -5.38 2.16 -18.62
C ARG A 226 -5.89 0.73 -18.45
N LEU A 227 -7.21 0.51 -18.52
CA LEU A 227 -7.81 -0.83 -18.45
C LEU A 227 -7.46 -1.75 -19.63
N ARG A 228 -6.91 -1.21 -20.73
CA ARG A 228 -6.51 -2.01 -21.90
C ARG A 228 -5.15 -2.69 -21.72
N HIS A 229 -4.35 -2.25 -20.75
CA HIS A 229 -3.06 -2.87 -20.49
C HIS A 229 -3.25 -4.26 -19.86
N PRO A 230 -2.66 -5.30 -20.44
CA PRO A 230 -2.60 -6.60 -19.79
C PRO A 230 -1.94 -6.46 -18.41
N GLY A 231 -2.62 -6.94 -17.36
CA GLY A 231 -2.13 -6.82 -16.00
C GLY A 231 -2.73 -5.64 -15.21
N MET A 232 -3.46 -4.71 -15.85
CA MET A 232 -4.21 -3.71 -15.09
C MET A 232 -5.33 -4.37 -14.29
N VAL A 233 -5.28 -4.21 -12.97
CA VAL A 233 -6.32 -4.73 -12.08
C VAL A 233 -7.50 -3.78 -12.08
N LYS A 234 -8.68 -4.26 -12.49
CA LYS A 234 -9.92 -3.48 -12.47
C LYS A 234 -10.19 -2.93 -11.05
N GLY A 235 -10.48 -1.65 -10.96
CA GLY A 235 -10.65 -0.93 -9.71
C GLY A 235 -9.35 -0.28 -9.20
N ARG A 236 -8.26 -0.31 -9.99
CA ARG A 236 -7.01 0.42 -9.74
C ARG A 236 -6.64 1.40 -10.83
N GLU A 237 -7.35 1.39 -11.95
CA GLU A 237 -7.10 2.22 -13.12
C GLU A 237 -7.14 3.73 -12.84
N ASP A 238 -7.85 4.12 -11.82
CA ASP A 238 -8.00 5.51 -11.39
C ASP A 238 -6.99 5.96 -10.33
N VAL A 239 -6.42 5.04 -9.57
CA VAL A 239 -5.55 5.37 -8.43
C VAL A 239 -4.10 4.90 -8.59
N LEU A 240 -3.82 3.95 -9.49
CA LEU A 240 -2.48 3.38 -9.65
C LEU A 240 -1.45 4.45 -10.03
N THR A 241 -1.82 5.38 -10.90
CA THR A 241 -0.92 6.48 -11.31
C THR A 241 -0.39 7.23 -10.10
N ALA A 242 -1.25 7.61 -9.16
CA ALA A 242 -0.86 8.30 -7.94
C ALA A 242 0.08 7.45 -7.07
N GLY A 243 -0.18 6.15 -6.95
CA GLY A 243 0.74 5.23 -6.25
C GLY A 243 2.12 5.17 -6.89
N LEU A 244 2.21 5.24 -8.23
CA LEU A 244 3.50 5.28 -8.93
C LEU A 244 4.24 6.61 -8.72
N TYR A 245 3.54 7.73 -8.54
CA TYR A 245 4.16 9.01 -8.13
C TYR A 245 4.80 8.88 -6.76
N VAL A 246 4.12 8.28 -5.79
CA VAL A 246 4.67 8.04 -4.45
C VAL A 246 5.87 7.11 -4.52
N LEU A 247 5.77 5.98 -5.22
CA LEU A 247 6.85 5.01 -5.36
C LEU A 247 8.10 5.64 -6.01
N ALA A 248 7.91 6.37 -7.10
CA ALA A 248 9.00 7.05 -7.81
C ALA A 248 9.73 8.04 -6.90
N ALA A 249 8.97 8.83 -6.13
CA ALA A 249 9.55 9.81 -5.21
C ALA A 249 10.30 9.14 -4.05
N VAL A 250 9.80 8.03 -3.50
CA VAL A 250 10.51 7.23 -2.49
C VAL A 250 11.82 6.69 -3.07
N MET A 251 11.80 6.09 -4.27
CA MET A 251 13.02 5.61 -4.93
C MET A 251 14.04 6.72 -5.11
N ASP A 252 13.63 7.89 -5.59
CA ASP A 252 14.52 9.05 -5.79
C ASP A 252 15.09 9.56 -4.46
N ARG A 253 14.25 9.66 -3.42
CA ARG A 253 14.66 10.19 -2.11
C ARG A 253 15.71 9.31 -1.42
N PHE A 254 15.55 7.99 -1.52
CA PHE A 254 16.53 7.03 -0.97
C PHE A 254 17.64 6.68 -1.94
N GLY A 255 17.58 7.13 -3.19
CA GLY A 255 18.58 6.80 -4.23
C GLY A 255 18.52 5.31 -4.61
N ALA A 256 17.36 4.68 -4.52
CA ALA A 256 17.15 3.28 -4.90
C ALA A 256 17.03 3.15 -6.42
N SER A 257 17.90 2.37 -7.03
CA SER A 257 17.89 2.11 -8.48
C SER A 257 16.93 0.99 -8.88
N GLU A 258 16.56 0.16 -7.92
CA GLU A 258 15.71 -1.01 -8.12
C GLU A 258 14.74 -1.21 -6.93
N LEU A 259 13.64 -1.88 -7.20
CA LEU A 259 12.61 -2.28 -6.27
C LEU A 259 12.44 -3.79 -6.33
N LEU A 260 12.51 -4.48 -5.21
CA LEU A 260 12.09 -5.86 -5.06
C LEU A 260 10.62 -5.88 -4.65
N THR A 261 9.76 -6.53 -5.43
CA THR A 261 8.34 -6.61 -5.11
C THR A 261 8.07 -7.73 -4.10
N SER A 262 7.13 -7.52 -3.18
CA SER A 262 6.70 -8.55 -2.24
C SER A 262 5.18 -8.75 -2.29
N GLU A 263 4.76 -10.02 -2.33
CA GLU A 263 3.38 -10.44 -2.09
C GLU A 263 3.17 -10.88 -0.63
N ASP A 264 4.26 -11.01 0.13
CA ASP A 264 4.20 -11.15 1.58
C ASP A 264 4.08 -9.74 2.15
N ASP A 265 3.03 -9.52 2.94
CA ASP A 265 2.61 -8.19 3.37
C ASP A 265 2.24 -8.15 4.87
N ILE A 266 1.45 -7.17 5.26
CA ILE A 266 0.95 -7.00 6.62
C ILE A 266 0.19 -8.25 7.11
N LEU A 267 -0.49 -8.99 6.23
CA LEU A 267 -1.25 -10.20 6.60
C LEU A 267 -0.31 -11.31 7.05
N ASP A 268 0.85 -11.45 6.39
CA ASP A 268 1.90 -12.41 6.77
C ASP A 268 2.52 -12.02 8.11
N GLY A 269 2.76 -10.72 8.32
CA GLY A 269 3.21 -10.19 9.60
C GLY A 269 2.22 -10.45 10.74
N ILE A 270 0.92 -10.30 10.49
CA ILE A 270 -0.14 -10.63 11.45
C ILE A 270 -0.19 -12.14 11.72
N ALA A 271 -0.19 -12.96 10.66
CA ALA A 271 -0.24 -14.42 10.80
C ALA A 271 0.93 -14.94 11.64
N GLN A 272 2.13 -14.40 11.45
CA GLN A 272 3.29 -14.71 12.27
C GLN A 272 3.12 -14.27 13.73
N SER A 273 2.49 -13.12 13.98
CA SER A 273 2.22 -12.64 15.35
C SER A 273 1.22 -13.50 16.12
N LEU A 274 0.32 -14.20 15.41
CA LEU A 274 -0.65 -15.12 16.02
C LEU A 274 -0.06 -16.48 16.38
N GLN A 275 1.13 -16.82 15.88
CA GLN A 275 1.84 -18.07 16.19
C GLN A 275 2.73 -17.96 17.43
N ALA A 276 3.12 -16.74 17.77
CA ALA A 276 3.94 -16.45 18.97
C ALA A 276 3.07 -16.39 20.22
#